data_054c4a41e9ffdefe73ca623aaa214088
#
_entry.id   054c4a41e9ffdefe73ca623aaa214088
#
_cell.length_a   1.000
_cell.length_b   1.000
_cell.length_c   1.000
_cell.angle_alpha   90.00
_cell.angle_beta   90.00
_cell.angle_gamma   90.00
#
_symmetry.space_group_name_H-M   'P 1'
#
loop_
_entity.id
_entity.type
_entity.pdbx_description
1 polymer ?
#
loop_
_entity_poly.entity_id
_entity_poly.type
_entity_poly.pdbx_seq_one_letter_code
_entity_poly.pdbx_strand_id
1 'polypeptide(L)'
;MSDPITEVTQVVRAFADCWNRHDMHAFGELFDPNAEFVNVVGLWWKGREEIRKAHELTHATLFKHSRLTLSDVAVRFPVDGIAISRARWILEGHVSPEGAALPAREGILLHVLRRGPAGWSIIDSQNTDVIEGQLSRPQ
;
A
#
# COMPACT_ATOMS: atom_id res chain seq x y z
N MET A 1 12.13 24.05 4.33
CA MET A 1 10.82 23.49 3.94
C MET A 1 11.03 22.31 3.03
N SER A 2 10.28 21.26 3.29
CA SER A 2 10.35 20.08 2.44
C SER A 2 9.65 20.32 1.11
N ASP A 3 10.23 19.76 0.06
CA ASP A 3 9.66 19.70 -1.27
C ASP A 3 8.41 18.77 -1.23
N PRO A 4 7.30 19.17 -1.86
CA PRO A 4 6.10 18.32 -1.89
C PRO A 4 6.34 16.90 -2.42
N ILE A 5 7.18 16.74 -3.44
CA ILE A 5 7.53 15.40 -3.95
C ILE A 5 8.21 14.58 -2.86
N THR A 6 9.15 15.17 -2.13
CA THR A 6 9.84 14.50 -1.03
C THR A 6 8.86 14.13 0.08
N GLU A 7 7.96 15.03 0.45
CA GLU A 7 6.97 14.77 1.49
C GLU A 7 6.05 13.61 1.13
N VAL A 8 5.52 13.59 -0.09
CA VAL A 8 4.65 12.50 -0.55
C VAL A 8 5.43 11.19 -0.65
N THR A 9 6.64 11.22 -1.19
CA THR A 9 7.50 10.03 -1.30
C THR A 9 7.76 9.44 0.09
N GLN A 10 7.95 10.26 1.11
CA GLN A 10 8.14 9.79 2.49
C GLN A 10 6.91 9.03 3.01
N VAL A 11 5.70 9.50 2.70
CA VAL A 11 4.47 8.78 3.09
C VAL A 11 4.38 7.44 2.36
N VAL A 12 4.68 7.41 1.07
CA VAL A 12 4.67 6.17 0.28
C VAL A 12 5.70 5.18 0.83
N ARG A 13 6.90 5.63 1.18
CA ARG A 13 7.93 4.76 1.76
C ARG A 13 7.57 4.31 3.17
N ALA A 14 6.88 5.16 3.95
CA ALA A 14 6.41 4.80 5.28
C ALA A 14 5.43 3.63 5.26
N PHE A 15 4.66 3.47 4.18
CA PHE A 15 3.80 2.30 3.99
C PHE A 15 4.63 1.01 4.07
N ALA A 16 5.73 0.92 3.31
CA ALA A 16 6.60 -0.25 3.32
C ALA A 16 7.32 -0.40 4.68
N ASP A 17 7.75 0.71 5.29
CA ASP A 17 8.43 0.67 6.58
C ASP A 17 7.51 0.13 7.68
N CYS A 18 6.28 0.60 7.75
CA CYS A 18 5.29 0.11 8.72
C CYS A 18 4.93 -1.36 8.45
N TRP A 19 4.78 -1.73 7.18
CA TRP A 19 4.56 -3.12 6.78
C TRP A 19 5.68 -4.01 7.34
N ASN A 20 6.93 -3.63 7.09
CA ASN A 20 8.10 -4.45 7.45
C ASN A 20 8.35 -4.53 8.95
N ARG A 21 7.89 -3.53 9.71
CA ARG A 21 7.90 -3.57 11.17
C ARG A 21 6.65 -4.25 11.72
N HIS A 22 5.68 -4.57 10.87
CA HIS A 22 4.40 -5.15 11.26
C HIS A 22 3.67 -4.26 12.27
N ASP A 23 3.84 -2.95 12.14
CA ASP A 23 3.25 -1.94 13.00
C ASP A 23 1.98 -1.40 12.34
N MET A 24 0.86 -2.07 12.60
CA MET A 24 -0.40 -1.73 11.93
C MET A 24 -1.05 -0.49 12.52
N HIS A 25 -0.71 -0.09 13.73
CA HIS A 25 -1.16 1.19 14.26
C HIS A 25 -0.56 2.34 13.45
N ALA A 26 0.77 2.36 13.30
CA ALA A 26 1.46 3.37 12.50
C ALA A 26 1.05 3.30 11.03
N PHE A 27 0.83 2.08 10.51
CA PHE A 27 0.34 1.86 9.14
C PHE A 27 -1.00 2.59 8.94
N GLY A 28 -1.94 2.40 9.87
CA GLY A 28 -3.26 3.05 9.81
C GLY A 28 -3.18 4.57 9.83
N GLU A 29 -2.21 5.13 10.56
CA GLU A 29 -2.06 6.59 10.66
C GLU A 29 -1.64 7.26 9.34
N LEU A 30 -1.19 6.48 8.35
CA LEU A 30 -0.88 7.03 7.03
C LEU A 30 -2.14 7.38 6.23
N PHE A 31 -3.29 6.84 6.63
CA PHE A 31 -4.54 6.96 5.91
C PHE A 31 -5.44 8.00 6.54
N ASP A 32 -6.15 8.74 5.69
CA ASP A 32 -7.26 9.59 6.13
C ASP A 32 -8.33 8.72 6.81
N PRO A 33 -9.06 9.25 7.82
CA PRO A 33 -10.10 8.45 8.48
C PRO A 33 -11.13 7.85 7.52
N ASN A 34 -11.40 8.49 6.39
CA ASN A 34 -12.37 8.05 5.40
C ASN A 34 -11.73 7.43 4.17
N ALA A 35 -10.46 7.05 4.24
CA ALA A 35 -9.76 6.44 3.12
C ALA A 35 -10.40 5.13 2.68
N GLU A 36 -10.25 4.80 1.41
CA GLU A 36 -10.70 3.52 0.86
C GLU A 36 -9.52 2.79 0.25
N PHE A 37 -9.57 1.46 0.26
CA PHE A 37 -8.49 0.62 -0.22
C PHE A 37 -9.05 -0.60 -0.90
N VAL A 38 -8.62 -0.86 -2.14
CA VAL A 38 -8.93 -2.11 -2.85
C VAL A 38 -7.63 -2.91 -2.97
N ASN A 39 -7.62 -4.14 -2.46
CA ASN A 39 -6.43 -4.98 -2.50
C ASN A 39 -6.34 -5.80 -3.80
N VAL A 40 -5.29 -6.61 -3.92
CA VAL A 40 -4.98 -7.36 -5.15
C VAL A 40 -6.02 -8.42 -5.50
N VAL A 41 -6.85 -8.84 -4.57
CA VAL A 41 -7.91 -9.83 -4.82
C VAL A 41 -9.30 -9.19 -4.83
N GLY A 42 -9.36 -7.86 -4.84
CA GLY A 42 -10.62 -7.13 -4.96
C GLY A 42 -11.40 -6.93 -3.68
N LEU A 43 -10.78 -7.15 -2.51
CA LEU A 43 -11.40 -6.74 -1.25
C LEU A 43 -11.36 -5.23 -1.14
N TRP A 44 -12.49 -4.63 -0.86
CA TRP A 44 -12.67 -3.19 -0.83
C TRP A 44 -13.00 -2.75 0.60
N TRP A 45 -12.03 -2.12 1.24
CA TRP A 45 -12.16 -1.64 2.61
C TRP A 45 -12.50 -0.16 2.63
N LYS A 46 -13.41 0.22 3.48
CA LYS A 46 -13.89 1.61 3.61
C LYS A 46 -13.57 2.13 5.00
N GLY A 47 -12.73 3.14 5.06
CA GLY A 47 -12.29 3.77 6.29
C GLY A 47 -10.99 3.18 6.85
N ARG A 48 -10.24 4.04 7.53
CA ARG A 48 -8.96 3.70 8.17
C ARG A 48 -9.07 2.45 9.03
N GLU A 49 -10.15 2.33 9.81
CA GLU A 49 -10.28 1.23 10.77
C GLU A 49 -10.45 -0.12 10.07
N GLU A 50 -11.23 -0.19 8.98
CA GLU A 50 -11.34 -1.42 8.21
C GLU A 50 -10.01 -1.79 7.57
N ILE A 51 -9.30 -0.80 7.02
CA ILE A 51 -7.98 -1.00 6.41
C ILE A 51 -7.01 -1.55 7.45
N ARG A 52 -6.95 -0.92 8.64
CA ARG A 52 -6.04 -1.32 9.72
C ARG A 52 -6.36 -2.74 10.21
N LYS A 53 -7.62 -3.03 10.47
CA LYS A 53 -8.03 -4.35 10.99
C LYS A 53 -7.73 -5.47 10.00
N ALA A 54 -8.00 -5.24 8.71
CA ALA A 54 -7.69 -6.23 7.68
C ALA A 54 -6.20 -6.54 7.61
N HIS A 55 -5.36 -5.52 7.71
CA HIS A 55 -3.91 -5.69 7.70
C HIS A 55 -3.38 -6.27 9.02
N GLU A 56 -4.00 -5.96 10.15
CA GLU A 56 -3.66 -6.62 11.41
C GLU A 56 -3.85 -8.14 11.30
N LEU A 57 -4.96 -8.56 10.72
CA LEU A 57 -5.23 -9.98 10.54
C LEU A 57 -4.19 -10.65 9.64
N THR A 58 -3.89 -10.05 8.48
CA THR A 58 -2.92 -10.64 7.55
C THR A 58 -1.49 -10.61 8.11
N HIS A 59 -1.13 -9.57 8.85
CA HIS A 59 0.19 -9.49 9.49
C HIS A 59 0.33 -10.41 10.71
N ALA A 60 -0.77 -10.90 11.26
CA ALA A 60 -0.74 -11.94 12.28
C ALA A 60 -0.69 -13.34 11.67
N THR A 61 -0.96 -13.47 10.37
CA THR A 61 -1.09 -14.76 9.67
C THR A 61 -0.19 -14.82 8.43
N LEU A 62 -0.75 -14.52 7.25
CA LEU A 62 -0.09 -14.73 5.95
C LEU A 62 1.19 -13.89 5.79
N PHE A 63 1.21 -12.70 6.35
CA PHE A 63 2.29 -11.73 6.16
C PHE A 63 3.17 -11.55 7.40
N LYS A 64 3.04 -12.45 8.37
CA LYS A 64 3.76 -12.35 9.65
C LYS A 64 5.27 -12.23 9.49
N HIS A 65 5.83 -12.91 8.47
CA HIS A 65 7.26 -12.90 8.18
C HIS A 65 7.57 -12.28 6.82
N SER A 66 6.63 -11.52 6.27
CA SER A 66 6.80 -10.93 4.96
C SER A 66 7.64 -9.67 5.00
N ARG A 67 8.26 -9.38 3.85
CA ARG A 67 9.00 -8.15 3.63
C ARG A 67 8.54 -7.52 2.32
N LEU A 68 8.21 -6.25 2.37
CA LEU A 68 7.78 -5.44 1.24
C LEU A 68 8.91 -4.49 0.84
N THR A 69 9.32 -4.55 -0.41
CA THR A 69 10.35 -3.66 -0.96
C THR A 69 9.76 -2.84 -2.10
N LEU A 70 9.98 -1.52 -2.07
CA LEU A 70 9.57 -0.63 -3.16
C LEU A 70 10.79 -0.39 -4.06
N SER A 71 10.63 -0.61 -5.37
CA SER A 71 11.72 -0.42 -6.33
C SER A 71 11.64 0.92 -7.07
N ASP A 72 10.43 1.36 -7.42
CA ASP A 72 10.21 2.62 -8.12
C ASP A 72 9.05 3.35 -7.45
N VAL A 73 9.23 4.64 -7.22
CA VAL A 73 8.16 5.49 -6.69
C VAL A 73 8.01 6.68 -7.62
N ALA A 74 6.84 6.83 -8.22
CA ALA A 74 6.51 7.96 -9.08
C ALA A 74 5.41 8.79 -8.42
N VAL A 75 5.59 10.11 -8.41
CA VAL A 75 4.63 11.04 -7.80
C VAL A 75 4.30 12.15 -8.81
N ARG A 76 3.03 12.48 -8.93
CA ARG A 76 2.59 13.63 -9.71
C ARG A 76 1.47 14.37 -8.97
N PHE A 77 1.28 15.64 -9.32
CA PHE A 77 0.27 16.52 -8.71
C PHE A 77 -0.68 16.98 -9.77
N PRO A 78 -1.85 16.32 -9.95
CA PRO A 78 -2.82 16.73 -10.97
C PRO A 78 -3.46 18.08 -10.67
N VAL A 79 -3.61 18.40 -9.39
CA VAL A 79 -4.07 19.72 -8.91
C VAL A 79 -3.35 20.00 -7.59
N ASP A 80 -3.33 21.27 -7.18
CA ASP A 80 -2.70 21.64 -5.91
C ASP A 80 -3.36 20.91 -4.75
N GLY A 81 -2.55 20.40 -3.84
CA GLY A 81 -3.02 19.70 -2.65
C GLY A 81 -3.43 18.24 -2.87
N ILE A 82 -3.38 17.72 -4.10
CA ILE A 82 -3.65 16.32 -4.41
C ILE A 82 -2.43 15.71 -5.10
N ALA A 83 -2.00 14.56 -4.63
CA ALA A 83 -0.92 13.80 -5.25
C ALA A 83 -1.42 12.42 -5.67
N ILE A 84 -0.89 11.93 -6.77
CA ILE A 84 -1.09 10.55 -7.20
C ILE A 84 0.28 9.90 -7.22
N SER A 85 0.43 8.78 -6.51
CA SER A 85 1.67 8.01 -6.51
C SER A 85 1.43 6.62 -7.05
N ARG A 86 2.45 6.07 -7.71
CA ARG A 86 2.52 4.65 -8.06
C ARG A 86 3.86 4.14 -7.61
N ALA A 87 3.86 2.99 -6.96
CA ALA A 87 5.09 2.34 -6.49
C ALA A 87 5.08 0.89 -6.95
N ARG A 88 6.20 0.46 -7.55
CA ARG A 88 6.41 -0.97 -7.81
C ARG A 88 6.89 -1.62 -6.54
N TRP A 89 6.36 -2.81 -6.23
CA TRP A 89 6.72 -3.52 -5.02
C TRP A 89 7.03 -4.99 -5.30
N ILE A 90 7.85 -5.54 -4.41
CA ILE A 90 8.14 -6.98 -4.34
C ILE A 90 7.81 -7.42 -2.93
N LEU A 91 7.05 -8.50 -2.80
CA LEU A 91 6.67 -9.10 -1.52
C LEU A 91 7.30 -10.49 -1.42
N GLU A 92 8.03 -10.73 -0.33
CA GLU A 92 8.69 -12.00 -0.04
C GLU A 92 8.35 -12.46 1.36
N GLY A 93 8.48 -13.77 1.62
CA GLY A 93 8.29 -14.33 2.95
C GLY A 93 6.84 -14.53 3.37
N HIS A 94 5.89 -14.30 2.47
CA HIS A 94 4.49 -14.59 2.76
C HIS A 94 4.21 -16.09 2.57
N VAL A 95 3.12 -16.54 3.18
CA VAL A 95 2.75 -17.96 3.20
C VAL A 95 1.28 -18.14 2.81
N SER A 96 0.94 -19.37 2.42
CA SER A 96 -0.44 -19.77 2.17
C SER A 96 -1.21 -19.89 3.49
N PRO A 97 -2.56 -19.99 3.45
CA PRO A 97 -3.33 -20.24 4.67
C PRO A 97 -2.91 -21.49 5.44
N GLU A 98 -2.31 -22.48 4.74
CA GLU A 98 -1.80 -23.70 5.35
C GLU A 98 -0.35 -23.56 5.86
N GLY A 99 0.25 -22.36 5.72
CA GLY A 99 1.60 -22.09 6.19
C GLY A 99 2.71 -22.45 5.23
N ALA A 100 2.39 -22.81 3.98
CA ALA A 100 3.40 -23.13 2.97
C ALA A 100 4.03 -21.86 2.43
N ALA A 101 5.36 -21.86 2.27
CA ALA A 101 6.08 -20.74 1.65
C ALA A 101 5.61 -20.53 0.21
N LEU A 102 5.35 -19.28 -0.15
CA LEU A 102 4.92 -18.91 -1.50
C LEU A 102 6.05 -18.17 -2.21
N PRO A 103 6.09 -18.24 -3.57
CA PRO A 103 7.09 -17.48 -4.32
C PRO A 103 6.86 -15.97 -4.18
N ALA A 104 7.92 -15.20 -4.44
CA ALA A 104 7.85 -13.73 -4.40
C ALA A 104 6.77 -13.23 -5.37
N ARG A 105 6.10 -12.16 -4.98
CA ARG A 105 5.08 -11.48 -5.79
C ARG A 105 5.54 -10.08 -6.12
N GLU A 106 5.08 -9.58 -7.25
CA GLU A 106 5.33 -8.21 -7.68
C GLU A 106 3.99 -7.52 -7.95
N GLY A 107 3.97 -6.21 -7.75
CA GLY A 107 2.78 -5.46 -8.02
C GLY A 107 3.04 -3.97 -8.18
N ILE A 108 1.96 -3.24 -8.41
CA ILE A 108 1.95 -1.78 -8.49
C ILE A 108 0.87 -1.28 -7.54
N LEU A 109 1.27 -0.39 -6.64
CA LEU A 109 0.38 0.21 -5.63
C LEU A 109 0.14 1.67 -5.98
N LEU A 110 -1.12 2.01 -6.21
CA LEU A 110 -1.53 3.39 -6.45
C LEU A 110 -2.08 3.98 -5.16
N HIS A 111 -1.63 5.19 -4.83
CA HIS A 111 -2.24 6.01 -3.78
C HIS A 111 -2.69 7.34 -4.36
N VAL A 112 -3.82 7.84 -3.87
CA VAL A 112 -4.19 9.24 -3.98
C VAL A 112 -4.01 9.84 -2.60
N LEU A 113 -3.27 10.95 -2.51
CA LEU A 113 -2.95 11.60 -1.24
C LEU A 113 -3.46 13.03 -1.27
N ARG A 114 -3.83 13.53 -0.09
CA ARG A 114 -4.31 14.90 0.07
C ARG A 114 -3.49 15.61 1.14
N ARG A 115 -3.13 16.87 0.85
CA ARG A 115 -2.46 17.71 1.84
C ARG A 115 -3.51 18.30 2.78
N GLY A 116 -3.30 18.10 4.07
CA GLY A 116 -4.13 18.68 5.14
C GLY A 116 -3.28 19.47 6.11
N PRO A 117 -3.87 19.95 7.22
CA PRO A 117 -3.14 20.75 8.22
C PRO A 117 -1.96 20.02 8.85
N ALA A 118 -2.05 18.69 8.98
CA ALA A 118 -1.01 17.87 9.60
C ALA A 118 -0.07 17.24 8.58
N GLY A 119 -0.19 17.56 7.29
CA GLY A 119 0.61 16.98 6.21
C GLY A 119 -0.21 16.16 5.25
N TRP A 120 0.47 15.28 4.52
CA TRP A 120 -0.16 14.45 3.49
C TRP A 120 -0.72 13.17 4.10
N SER A 121 -1.94 12.81 3.70
CA SER A 121 -2.54 11.53 4.08
C SER A 121 -3.07 10.81 2.84
N ILE A 122 -3.10 9.48 2.91
CA ILE A 122 -3.62 8.64 1.83
C ILE A 122 -5.15 8.67 1.94
N ILE A 123 -5.83 9.06 0.85
CA ILE A 123 -7.29 9.09 0.81
C ILE A 123 -7.86 7.94 -0.01
N ASP A 124 -7.04 7.31 -0.86
CA ASP A 124 -7.48 6.17 -1.67
C ASP A 124 -6.27 5.33 -2.08
N SER A 125 -6.47 4.02 -2.16
CA SER A 125 -5.43 3.10 -2.61
C SER A 125 -6.01 1.99 -3.44
N GLN A 126 -5.27 1.58 -4.45
CA GLN A 126 -5.60 0.40 -5.24
C GLN A 126 -4.34 -0.37 -5.55
N ASN A 127 -4.35 -1.65 -5.24
CA ASN A 127 -3.20 -2.52 -5.44
C ASN A 127 -3.48 -3.52 -6.55
N THR A 128 -2.46 -3.80 -7.37
CA THR A 128 -2.58 -4.68 -8.53
C THR A 128 -1.38 -5.61 -8.57
N ASP A 129 -1.61 -6.92 -8.70
CA ASP A 129 -0.53 -7.86 -8.98
C ASP A 129 -0.05 -7.68 -10.42
N VAL A 130 1.27 -7.76 -10.62
CA VAL A 130 1.86 -7.87 -11.96
C VAL A 130 1.89 -9.35 -12.32
N ILE A 131 1.20 -9.71 -13.40
CA ILE A 131 1.12 -11.09 -13.88
C ILE A 131 1.73 -11.11 -15.28
N GLU A 132 2.93 -11.64 -15.39
CA GLU A 132 3.67 -11.66 -16.64
C GLU A 132 2.98 -12.55 -17.69
N GLY A 133 3.14 -12.15 -18.95
CA GLY A 133 2.62 -12.91 -20.08
C GLY A 133 1.12 -12.81 -20.29
N GLN A 134 0.42 -12.06 -19.47
CA GLN A 134 -1.03 -11.85 -19.60
C GLN A 134 -1.31 -10.50 -20.25
N LEU A 135 -2.17 -10.45 -21.27
CA LEU A 135 -2.65 -9.21 -21.87
C LEU A 135 -3.95 -8.75 -21.20
N SER A 136 -4.75 -9.71 -20.76
CA SER A 136 -5.96 -9.45 -19.98
C SER A 136 -6.35 -10.75 -19.29
N ARG A 137 -7.41 -10.69 -18.48
CA ARG A 137 -7.95 -11.90 -17.85
C ARG A 137 -8.63 -12.75 -18.92
N PRO A 138 -8.37 -14.07 -18.97
CA PRO A 138 -9.11 -14.95 -19.89
C PRO A 138 -10.61 -14.92 -19.61
N GLN A 139 -11.39 -14.98 -20.68
CA GLN A 139 -12.85 -14.95 -20.61
C GLN A 139 -13.43 -16.35 -20.70
#